data_6a658996d455a52fc3934cfedcebc274
#
_entry.id   6a658996d455a52fc3934cfedcebc274
#
_cell.length_a   1.000
_cell.length_b   1.000
_cell.length_c   1.000
_cell.angle_alpha   90.00
_cell.angle_beta   90.00
_cell.angle_gamma   90.00
#
_symmetry.space_group_name_H-M   'P 1'
#
loop_
_entity.id
_entity.type
_entity.pdbx_description
1 polymer ?
#
loop_
_entity_poly.entity_id
_entity_poly.type
_entity_poly.pdbx_seq_one_letter_code
_entity_poly.pdbx_strand_id
1 'polypeptide(L)'
;LCPCYAFRFFSFINFINFSIMNFPIISSLILLPTIGALFIFFTRSSSKYQSSKYVALFISLANFLLSLYLWYIFDKSIVDFQFVENREWLSGFINYKVGIDGISILFILLTTFIVPICIISVNATVTNKLKNFLIAILLMETMMIGVFCSLDLVVFYLFFEAGLIPMFLIIGIWGGE
;
A
#
# COMPACT_ATOMS: atom_id res chain seq x y z
N LEU A 1 -26.04 32.34 -18.22
CA LEU A 1 -25.60 31.31 -17.31
C LEU A 1 -24.22 31.74 -16.75
N CYS A 2 -24.18 32.13 -15.45
CA CYS A 2 -23.06 32.83 -14.82
C CYS A 2 -21.75 32.02 -14.77
N PRO A 3 -20.60 32.63 -15.07
CA PRO A 3 -19.27 31.99 -14.97
C PRO A 3 -18.81 31.77 -13.50
N CYS A 4 -19.53 32.22 -12.50
CA CYS A 4 -19.17 32.10 -11.09
C CYS A 4 -19.17 30.67 -10.55
N TYR A 5 -19.95 29.75 -11.11
CA TYR A 5 -19.98 28.37 -10.62
C TYR A 5 -18.75 27.55 -11.07
N ALA A 6 -18.26 27.82 -12.29
CA ALA A 6 -17.05 27.15 -12.78
C ALA A 6 -15.80 27.59 -11.99
N PHE A 7 -15.73 28.86 -11.62
CA PHE A 7 -14.60 29.39 -10.84
C PHE A 7 -14.57 28.86 -9.38
N ARG A 8 -15.74 28.68 -8.78
CA ARG A 8 -15.88 28.11 -7.44
C ARG A 8 -15.56 26.61 -7.41
N PHE A 9 -15.97 25.89 -8.47
CA PHE A 9 -15.66 24.47 -8.62
C PHE A 9 -14.17 24.25 -8.88
N PHE A 10 -13.54 25.09 -9.69
CA PHE A 10 -12.09 25.07 -9.94
C PHE A 10 -11.26 25.45 -8.70
N SER A 11 -11.75 26.42 -7.92
CA SER A 11 -11.12 26.81 -6.64
C SER A 11 -11.26 25.71 -5.58
N PHE A 12 -12.38 24.99 -5.56
CA PHE A 12 -12.60 23.86 -4.65
C PHE A 12 -11.72 22.65 -5.01
N ILE A 13 -11.55 22.37 -6.31
CA ILE A 13 -10.62 21.34 -6.79
C ILE A 13 -9.16 21.71 -6.46
N ASN A 14 -8.78 22.97 -6.65
CA ASN A 14 -7.43 23.43 -6.27
C ASN A 14 -7.21 23.42 -4.76
N PHE A 15 -8.21 23.73 -3.95
CA PHE A 15 -8.13 23.64 -2.48
C PHE A 15 -8.01 22.18 -2.01
N ILE A 16 -8.75 21.26 -2.63
CA ILE A 16 -8.63 19.82 -2.37
C ILE A 16 -7.25 19.32 -2.81
N ASN A 17 -6.78 19.68 -3.99
CA ASN A 17 -5.45 19.32 -4.47
C ASN A 17 -4.34 19.89 -3.56
N PHE A 18 -4.45 21.12 -3.09
CA PHE A 18 -3.49 21.72 -2.15
C PHE A 18 -3.49 21.04 -0.78
N SER A 19 -4.65 20.65 -0.26
CA SER A 19 -4.76 19.89 0.99
C SER A 19 -4.24 18.45 0.84
N ILE A 20 -4.39 17.86 -0.33
CA ILE A 20 -3.91 16.51 -0.64
C ILE A 20 -2.40 16.49 -0.87
N MET A 21 -1.80 17.56 -1.43
CA MET A 21 -0.34 17.66 -1.58
C MET A 21 0.41 17.70 -0.23
N ASN A 22 -0.26 18.09 0.86
CA ASN A 22 0.29 18.02 2.23
C ASN A 22 -0.06 16.72 2.97
N PHE A 23 -0.92 15.87 2.40
CA PHE A 23 -1.24 14.59 3.00
C PHE A 23 -0.21 13.55 2.55
N PRO A 24 0.40 12.79 3.46
CA PRO A 24 1.41 11.79 3.13
C PRO A 24 0.75 10.58 2.44
N ILE A 25 0.47 10.73 1.14
CA ILE A 25 -0.28 9.73 0.35
C ILE A 25 0.51 8.43 0.25
N ILE A 26 1.83 8.52 0.02
CA ILE A 26 2.71 7.35 -0.09
C ILE A 26 2.77 6.62 1.24
N SER A 27 3.01 7.36 2.34
CA SER A 27 3.02 6.76 3.68
C SER A 27 1.68 6.13 4.02
N SER A 28 0.55 6.72 3.61
CA SER A 28 -0.78 6.14 3.80
C SER A 28 -0.95 4.82 3.04
N LEU A 29 -0.44 4.76 1.81
CA LEU A 29 -0.52 3.59 0.95
C LEU A 29 0.33 2.42 1.50
N ILE A 30 1.47 2.74 2.11
CA ILE A 30 2.33 1.76 2.80
C ILE A 30 1.69 1.30 4.11
N LEU A 31 1.13 2.22 4.91
CA LEU A 31 0.61 1.91 6.24
C LEU A 31 -0.76 1.22 6.23
N LEU A 32 -1.58 1.43 5.21
CA LEU A 32 -2.94 0.90 5.16
C LEU A 32 -2.98 -0.64 5.23
N PRO A 33 -2.18 -1.41 4.47
CA PRO A 33 -2.18 -2.86 4.60
C PRO A 33 -1.56 -3.33 5.93
N THR A 34 -0.57 -2.62 6.49
CA THR A 34 -0.02 -2.95 7.82
C THR A 34 -1.06 -2.78 8.92
N ILE A 35 -1.83 -1.69 8.90
CA ILE A 35 -2.94 -1.48 9.85
C ILE A 35 -3.95 -2.61 9.70
N GLY A 36 -4.24 -3.02 8.47
CA GLY A 36 -5.09 -4.16 8.18
C GLY A 36 -4.60 -5.47 8.75
N ALA A 37 -3.32 -5.76 8.59
CA ALA A 37 -2.67 -6.94 9.14
C ALA A 37 -2.74 -6.95 10.68
N LEU A 38 -2.47 -5.81 11.32
CA LEU A 38 -2.58 -5.65 12.77
C LEU A 38 -4.04 -5.83 13.24
N PHE A 39 -5.00 -5.24 12.53
CA PHE A 39 -6.41 -5.40 12.88
C PHE A 39 -6.83 -6.87 12.83
N ILE A 40 -6.45 -7.59 11.77
CA ILE A 40 -6.71 -9.04 11.67
C ILE A 40 -5.99 -9.79 12.79
N PHE A 41 -4.77 -9.41 13.17
CA PHE A 41 -4.02 -10.05 14.24
C PHE A 41 -4.74 -9.97 15.59
N PHE A 42 -5.31 -8.80 15.94
CA PHE A 42 -6.04 -8.60 17.19
C PHE A 42 -7.46 -9.20 17.19
N THR A 43 -8.05 -9.47 16.03
CA THR A 43 -9.35 -10.16 16.00
C THR A 43 -9.19 -11.57 16.55
N ARG A 44 -9.96 -11.88 17.62
CA ARG A 44 -9.93 -13.19 18.26
C ARG A 44 -10.42 -14.26 17.28
N SER A 45 -9.64 -15.34 17.15
CA SER A 45 -9.94 -16.48 16.28
C SER A 45 -11.13 -17.29 16.83
N SER A 46 -12.33 -16.72 16.77
CA SER A 46 -13.58 -17.40 17.14
C SER A 46 -14.34 -17.70 15.86
N SER A 47 -14.33 -18.95 15.45
CA SER A 47 -15.25 -19.67 14.54
C SER A 47 -15.67 -19.08 13.18
N LYS A 48 -15.20 -17.89 12.76
CA LYS A 48 -15.52 -17.30 11.44
C LYS A 48 -14.27 -16.83 10.72
N TYR A 49 -13.48 -17.76 10.17
CA TYR A 49 -12.40 -17.48 9.21
C TYR A 49 -12.82 -16.55 8.08
N GLN A 50 -14.09 -16.54 7.76
CA GLN A 50 -14.70 -15.76 6.70
C GLN A 50 -14.67 -14.25 6.99
N SER A 51 -14.81 -13.85 8.26
CA SER A 51 -14.76 -12.43 8.64
C SER A 51 -13.37 -11.81 8.40
N SER A 52 -12.30 -12.53 8.74
CA SER A 52 -10.92 -12.06 8.51
C SER A 52 -10.59 -11.91 7.02
N LYS A 53 -11.16 -12.78 6.18
CA LYS A 53 -11.00 -12.69 4.73
C LYS A 53 -11.71 -11.45 4.16
N TYR A 54 -12.94 -11.16 4.56
CA TYR A 54 -13.64 -9.97 4.10
C TYR A 54 -12.93 -8.68 4.52
N VAL A 55 -12.37 -8.65 5.73
CA VAL A 55 -11.56 -7.51 6.21
C VAL A 55 -10.31 -7.35 5.36
N ALA A 56 -9.55 -8.43 5.12
CA ALA A 56 -8.36 -8.39 4.28
C ALA A 56 -8.69 -7.92 2.86
N LEU A 57 -9.77 -8.44 2.27
CA LEU A 57 -10.22 -8.08 0.94
C LEU A 57 -10.64 -6.61 0.87
N PHE A 58 -11.38 -6.12 1.86
CA PHE A 58 -11.79 -4.71 1.92
C PHE A 58 -10.58 -3.77 1.98
N ILE A 59 -9.59 -4.10 2.81
CA ILE A 59 -8.37 -3.30 2.98
C ILE A 59 -7.53 -3.32 1.70
N SER A 60 -7.32 -4.48 1.10
CA SER A 60 -6.54 -4.58 -0.14
C SER A 60 -7.24 -3.88 -1.31
N LEU A 61 -8.58 -3.94 -1.38
CA LEU A 61 -9.35 -3.20 -2.38
C LEU A 61 -9.29 -1.69 -2.16
N ALA A 62 -9.37 -1.23 -0.91
CA ALA A 62 -9.19 0.18 -0.57
C ALA A 62 -7.81 0.68 -0.95
N ASN A 63 -6.76 -0.13 -0.72
CA ASN A 63 -5.39 0.18 -1.11
C ASN A 63 -5.24 0.26 -2.64
N PHE A 64 -5.88 -0.64 -3.37
CA PHE A 64 -5.92 -0.59 -4.84
C PHE A 64 -6.62 0.68 -5.36
N LEU A 65 -7.76 1.06 -4.79
CA LEU A 65 -8.44 2.30 -5.14
C LEU A 65 -7.58 3.54 -4.86
N LEU A 66 -6.82 3.52 -3.76
CA LEU A 66 -5.90 4.60 -3.40
C LEU A 66 -4.71 4.68 -4.38
N SER A 67 -4.20 3.54 -4.85
CA SER A 67 -3.16 3.51 -5.89
C SER A 67 -3.68 3.98 -7.27
N LEU A 68 -4.93 3.68 -7.63
CA LEU A 68 -5.57 4.21 -8.83
C LEU A 68 -5.75 5.73 -8.74
N TYR A 69 -6.14 6.23 -7.59
CA TYR A 69 -6.25 7.67 -7.34
C TYR A 69 -4.89 8.37 -7.47
N LEU A 70 -3.82 7.75 -6.93
CA LEU A 70 -2.46 8.25 -7.08
C LEU A 70 -2.02 8.30 -8.55
N TRP A 71 -2.33 7.26 -9.32
CA TRP A 71 -2.06 7.23 -10.76
C TRP A 71 -2.84 8.30 -11.55
N TYR A 72 -4.06 8.61 -11.13
CA TYR A 72 -4.87 9.66 -11.75
C TYR A 72 -4.28 11.07 -11.56
N ILE A 73 -3.68 11.34 -10.39
CA ILE A 73 -3.07 12.64 -10.07
C ILE A 73 -1.64 12.75 -10.61
N PHE A 74 -1.01 11.62 -10.94
CA PHE A 74 0.37 11.59 -11.43
C PHE A 74 0.52 12.37 -12.72
N ASP A 75 1.42 13.39 -12.74
CA ASP A 75 1.70 14.20 -13.91
C ASP A 75 2.81 13.55 -14.75
N LYS A 76 2.47 13.13 -15.97
CA LYS A 76 3.38 12.47 -16.91
C LYS A 76 4.37 13.43 -17.58
N SER A 77 4.18 14.74 -17.43
CA SER A 77 5.06 15.77 -18.03
C SER A 77 6.30 16.05 -17.17
N ILE A 78 6.25 15.71 -15.90
CA ILE A 78 7.34 15.92 -14.93
C ILE A 78 8.25 14.71 -14.91
N VAL A 79 9.54 14.93 -15.20
CA VAL A 79 10.57 13.87 -15.22
C VAL A 79 11.08 13.56 -13.81
N ASP A 80 10.94 14.50 -12.86
CA ASP A 80 11.41 14.36 -11.49
C ASP A 80 10.46 13.49 -10.64
N PHE A 81 10.98 13.01 -9.50
CA PHE A 81 10.18 12.27 -8.53
C PHE A 81 9.03 13.13 -7.98
N GLN A 82 7.84 12.56 -7.98
CA GLN A 82 6.63 13.22 -7.49
C GLN A 82 6.24 12.69 -6.12
N PHE A 83 5.42 13.47 -5.38
CA PHE A 83 4.93 13.15 -4.04
C PHE A 83 6.04 12.83 -3.03
N VAL A 84 7.21 13.45 -3.17
CA VAL A 84 8.36 13.18 -2.30
C VAL A 84 8.04 13.53 -0.86
N GLU A 85 8.06 12.52 0.01
CA GLU A 85 7.96 12.66 1.45
C GLU A 85 9.35 12.48 2.04
N ASN A 86 9.85 13.49 2.75
CA ASN A 86 11.14 13.44 3.41
C ASN A 86 10.96 13.75 4.90
N ARG A 87 11.33 12.79 5.74
CA ARG A 87 11.31 12.94 7.21
C ARG A 87 12.64 12.46 7.79
N GLU A 88 13.24 13.26 8.60
CA GLU A 88 14.41 12.86 9.39
C GLU A 88 14.00 11.76 10.38
N TRP A 89 14.62 10.57 10.28
CA TRP A 89 14.26 9.44 11.12
C TRP A 89 15.29 9.17 12.23
N LEU A 90 16.59 9.19 11.94
CA LEU A 90 17.65 8.95 12.94
C LEU A 90 18.72 10.07 12.84
N SER A 91 18.58 11.08 13.67
CA SER A 91 19.66 12.06 14.00
C SER A 91 20.58 12.46 12.84
N GLY A 92 20.01 12.70 11.63
CA GLY A 92 20.76 13.15 10.45
C GLY A 92 21.50 12.06 9.66
N PHE A 93 21.47 10.79 10.07
CA PHE A 93 22.15 9.71 9.34
C PHE A 93 21.21 8.95 8.38
N ILE A 94 19.92 8.84 8.69
CA ILE A 94 18.94 8.11 7.89
C ILE A 94 17.71 8.99 7.72
N ASN A 95 17.37 9.27 6.49
CA ASN A 95 16.16 10.00 6.14
C ASN A 95 15.13 9.04 5.55
N TYR A 96 13.94 9.01 6.14
CA TYR A 96 12.80 8.39 5.49
C TYR A 96 12.42 9.23 4.28
N LYS A 97 12.96 8.86 3.13
CA LYS A 97 12.71 9.56 1.87
C LYS A 97 12.02 8.60 0.90
N VAL A 98 10.77 8.88 0.60
CA VAL A 98 9.97 8.12 -0.35
C VAL A 98 9.42 9.04 -1.42
N GLY A 99 9.24 8.53 -2.62
CA GLY A 99 8.72 9.26 -3.78
C GLY A 99 8.38 8.28 -4.89
N ILE A 100 7.75 8.77 -5.94
CA ILE A 100 7.25 7.95 -7.04
C ILE A 100 7.74 8.53 -8.37
N ASP A 101 8.20 7.63 -9.25
CA ASP A 101 8.46 7.93 -10.65
C ASP A 101 7.47 7.19 -11.56
N GLY A 102 7.57 7.41 -12.87
CA GLY A 102 6.68 6.80 -13.86
C GLY A 102 6.76 5.27 -13.92
N ILE A 103 7.87 4.67 -13.50
CA ILE A 103 8.06 3.20 -13.46
C ILE A 103 7.50 2.65 -12.15
N SER A 104 7.84 3.27 -11.02
CA SER A 104 7.38 2.85 -9.68
C SER A 104 5.87 2.79 -9.57
N ILE A 105 5.16 3.77 -10.14
CA ILE A 105 3.70 3.80 -10.06
C ILE A 105 3.04 2.60 -10.74
N LEU A 106 3.62 2.08 -11.83
CA LEU A 106 3.12 0.88 -12.50
C LEU A 106 3.30 -0.36 -11.64
N PHE A 107 4.45 -0.50 -10.96
CA PHE A 107 4.70 -1.61 -10.04
C PHE A 107 3.81 -1.54 -8.80
N ILE A 108 3.55 -0.34 -8.29
CA ILE A 108 2.61 -0.14 -7.18
C ILE A 108 1.20 -0.58 -7.59
N LEU A 109 0.72 -0.13 -8.75
CA LEU A 109 -0.58 -0.54 -9.29
C LEU A 109 -0.66 -2.06 -9.49
N LEU A 110 0.38 -2.67 -10.04
CA LEU A 110 0.43 -4.11 -10.25
C LEU A 110 0.36 -4.87 -8.92
N THR A 111 1.15 -4.44 -7.93
CA THR A 111 1.16 -5.06 -6.59
C THR A 111 -0.21 -4.97 -5.92
N THR A 112 -0.79 -3.76 -5.86
CA THR A 112 -2.10 -3.55 -5.25
C THR A 112 -3.24 -4.21 -5.99
N PHE A 113 -3.11 -4.48 -7.30
CA PHE A 113 -4.08 -5.22 -8.10
C PHE A 113 -4.01 -6.74 -7.84
N ILE A 114 -2.80 -7.31 -7.74
CA ILE A 114 -2.62 -8.76 -7.57
C ILE A 114 -3.08 -9.22 -6.19
N VAL A 115 -2.87 -8.44 -5.13
CA VAL A 115 -3.18 -8.86 -3.75
C VAL A 115 -4.66 -9.18 -3.54
N PRO A 116 -5.65 -8.38 -3.96
CA PRO A 116 -7.07 -8.75 -3.87
C PRO A 116 -7.38 -10.06 -4.60
N ILE A 117 -6.78 -10.30 -5.77
CA ILE A 117 -6.98 -11.53 -6.53
C ILE A 117 -6.43 -12.73 -5.74
N CYS A 118 -5.25 -12.61 -5.15
CA CYS A 118 -4.68 -13.64 -4.29
C CYS A 118 -5.59 -13.95 -3.10
N ILE A 119 -6.14 -12.93 -2.43
CA ILE A 119 -7.05 -13.09 -1.29
C ILE A 119 -8.35 -13.81 -1.71
N ILE A 120 -8.89 -13.51 -2.88
CA ILE A 120 -10.09 -14.18 -3.41
C ILE A 120 -9.80 -15.67 -3.68
N SER A 121 -8.65 -15.97 -4.27
CA SER A 121 -8.24 -17.33 -4.66
C SER A 121 -7.98 -18.26 -3.46
N VAL A 122 -7.62 -17.71 -2.30
CA VAL A 122 -7.20 -18.47 -1.11
C VAL A 122 -8.23 -19.47 -0.60
N ASN A 123 -9.52 -19.28 -0.81
CA ASN A 123 -10.56 -20.21 -0.32
C ASN A 123 -10.44 -21.64 -0.89
N ALA A 124 -9.84 -21.79 -2.05
CA ALA A 124 -9.72 -23.09 -2.72
C ALA A 124 -8.48 -23.88 -2.25
N THR A 125 -7.46 -23.21 -1.75
CA THR A 125 -6.13 -23.80 -1.58
C THR A 125 -5.65 -23.84 -0.12
N VAL A 126 -6.08 -22.91 0.73
CA VAL A 126 -5.58 -22.79 2.11
C VAL A 126 -6.68 -23.10 3.11
N THR A 127 -6.65 -24.31 3.69
CA THR A 127 -7.57 -24.74 4.74
C THR A 127 -7.01 -24.51 6.15
N ASN A 128 -5.70 -24.55 6.31
CA ASN A 128 -5.03 -24.43 7.60
C ASN A 128 -4.46 -23.03 7.85
N LYS A 129 -4.73 -22.46 9.05
CA LYS A 129 -4.16 -21.18 9.51
C LYS A 129 -4.39 -20.00 8.55
N LEU A 130 -5.55 -19.95 7.89
CA LEU A 130 -5.93 -18.93 6.91
C LEU A 130 -5.67 -17.50 7.42
N LYS A 131 -5.94 -17.23 8.70
CA LYS A 131 -5.70 -15.92 9.33
C LYS A 131 -4.23 -15.49 9.20
N ASN A 132 -3.28 -16.37 9.50
CA ASN A 132 -1.86 -16.07 9.45
C ASN A 132 -1.39 -15.86 8.02
N PHE A 133 -1.98 -16.59 7.07
CA PHE A 133 -1.71 -16.40 5.65
C PHE A 133 -2.15 -15.02 5.15
N LEU A 134 -3.35 -14.57 5.53
CA LEU A 134 -3.86 -13.24 5.18
C LEU A 134 -3.00 -12.12 5.76
N ILE A 135 -2.52 -12.27 7.00
CA ILE A 135 -1.59 -11.33 7.63
C ILE A 135 -0.27 -11.28 6.83
N ALA A 136 0.28 -12.43 6.47
CA ALA A 136 1.53 -12.51 5.71
C ALA A 136 1.41 -11.85 4.34
N ILE A 137 0.29 -12.04 3.61
CA ILE A 137 0.04 -11.39 2.31
C ILE A 137 -0.05 -9.86 2.46
N LEU A 138 -0.78 -9.33 3.45
CA LEU A 138 -0.90 -7.89 3.65
C LEU A 138 0.44 -7.27 4.07
N LEU A 139 1.23 -7.95 4.89
CA LEU A 139 2.59 -7.50 5.22
C LEU A 139 3.50 -7.51 4.00
N MET A 140 3.40 -8.54 3.15
CA MET A 140 4.15 -8.60 1.90
C MET A 140 3.79 -7.44 0.96
N GLU A 141 2.49 -7.11 0.83
CA GLU A 141 2.02 -5.94 0.09
C GLU A 141 2.68 -4.65 0.57
N THR A 142 2.69 -4.42 1.88
CA THR A 142 3.33 -3.26 2.50
C THR A 142 4.81 -3.16 2.12
N MET A 143 5.55 -4.26 2.27
CA MET A 143 7.00 -4.27 2.02
C MET A 143 7.29 -4.02 0.54
N MET A 144 6.53 -4.63 -0.37
CA MET A 144 6.70 -4.43 -1.81
C MET A 144 6.42 -2.97 -2.23
N ILE A 145 5.36 -2.36 -1.71
CA ILE A 145 5.08 -0.93 -1.98
C ILE A 145 6.20 -0.06 -1.43
N GLY A 146 6.68 -0.35 -0.21
CA GLY A 146 7.81 0.36 0.40
C GLY A 146 9.08 0.30 -0.44
N VAL A 147 9.41 -0.87 -1.01
CA VAL A 147 10.56 -1.04 -1.92
C VAL A 147 10.42 -0.14 -3.16
N PHE A 148 9.25 -0.12 -3.80
CA PHE A 148 9.03 0.66 -5.02
C PHE A 148 8.97 2.17 -4.80
N CYS A 149 8.66 2.61 -3.58
CA CYS A 149 8.59 4.04 -3.24
C CYS A 149 9.89 4.59 -2.64
N SER A 150 10.84 3.75 -2.24
CA SER A 150 12.05 4.18 -1.54
C SER A 150 12.99 4.95 -2.44
N LEU A 151 13.37 6.16 -2.01
CA LEU A 151 14.40 7.00 -2.63
C LEU A 151 15.74 6.97 -1.89
N ASP A 152 15.75 6.44 -0.67
CA ASP A 152 16.96 6.24 0.14
C ASP A 152 17.36 4.77 0.13
N LEU A 153 18.66 4.51 -0.05
CA LEU A 153 19.19 3.14 -0.16
C LEU A 153 18.97 2.34 1.13
N VAL A 154 19.06 2.97 2.30
CA VAL A 154 18.86 2.30 3.59
C VAL A 154 17.40 1.92 3.77
N VAL A 155 16.48 2.83 3.44
CA VAL A 155 15.03 2.59 3.47
C VAL A 155 14.64 1.48 2.50
N PHE A 156 15.19 1.51 1.28
CA PHE A 156 15.02 0.45 0.28
C PHE A 156 15.44 -0.92 0.85
N TYR A 157 16.65 -0.99 1.41
CA TYR A 157 17.22 -2.22 1.94
C TYR A 157 16.39 -2.78 3.11
N LEU A 158 15.93 -1.90 4.01
CA LEU A 158 15.06 -2.29 5.11
C LEU A 158 13.74 -2.92 4.64
N PHE A 159 13.04 -2.30 3.69
CA PHE A 159 11.80 -2.86 3.14
C PHE A 159 12.05 -4.16 2.38
N PHE A 160 13.15 -4.22 1.62
CA PHE A 160 13.52 -5.42 0.87
C PHE A 160 13.80 -6.61 1.80
N GLU A 161 14.62 -6.45 2.83
CA GLU A 161 14.89 -7.51 3.78
C GLU A 161 13.65 -7.90 4.61
N ALA A 162 12.89 -6.90 5.06
CA ALA A 162 11.67 -7.16 5.81
C ALA A 162 10.65 -7.95 4.99
N GLY A 163 10.62 -7.77 3.65
CA GLY A 163 9.77 -8.53 2.73
C GLY A 163 10.11 -10.02 2.62
N LEU A 164 11.36 -10.39 2.89
CA LEU A 164 11.76 -11.79 2.88
C LEU A 164 11.13 -12.60 4.01
N ILE A 165 10.82 -11.97 5.15
CA ILE A 165 10.22 -12.65 6.32
C ILE A 165 8.83 -13.22 5.98
N PRO A 166 7.84 -12.42 5.52
CA PRO A 166 6.53 -12.96 5.16
C PRO A 166 6.61 -13.94 3.98
N MET A 167 7.50 -13.71 3.00
CA MET A 167 7.70 -14.62 1.89
C MET A 167 8.21 -15.99 2.37
N PHE A 168 9.20 -16.03 3.26
CA PHE A 168 9.69 -17.27 3.86
C PHE A 168 8.61 -18.01 4.64
N LEU A 169 7.78 -17.28 5.40
CA LEU A 169 6.66 -17.88 6.14
C LEU A 169 5.61 -18.48 5.19
N ILE A 170 5.28 -17.79 4.10
CA ILE A 170 4.31 -18.30 3.11
C ILE A 170 4.81 -19.58 2.48
N ILE A 171 6.06 -19.61 2.02
CA ILE A 171 6.66 -20.80 1.40
C ILE A 171 6.81 -21.95 2.41
N GLY A 172 7.28 -21.65 3.63
CA GLY A 172 7.57 -22.69 4.63
C GLY A 172 6.33 -23.33 5.26
N ILE A 173 5.20 -22.62 5.34
CA ILE A 173 3.98 -23.12 6.00
C ILE A 173 2.96 -23.65 4.98
N TRP A 174 2.85 -23.01 3.81
CA TRP A 174 1.83 -23.29 2.79
C TRP A 174 2.42 -23.69 1.43
N GLY A 175 3.75 -23.70 1.30
CA GLY A 175 4.40 -24.25 0.11
C GLY A 175 4.06 -25.75 -0.02
N GLY A 176 3.80 -26.18 -1.24
CA GLY A 176 3.57 -27.60 -1.53
C GLY A 176 4.86 -28.43 -1.34
N GLU A 177 4.66 -29.74 -1.04
CA GLU A 177 5.72 -30.74 -1.06
C GLU A 177 6.26 -30.97 -2.48
#